data_ac99104eb1f4951a2f671c3666fb8241
#
_entry.id   ac99104eb1f4951a2f671c3666fb8241
#
_cell.length_a   1.000
_cell.length_b   1.000
_cell.length_c   1.000
_cell.angle_alpha   90.00
_cell.angle_beta   90.00
_cell.angle_gamma   90.00
#
_symmetry.space_group_name_H-M   'P 1'
#
loop_
_entity.id
_entity.type
_entity.pdbx_description
1 polymer ?
#
loop_
_entity_poly.entity_id
_entity_poly.type
_entity_poly.pdbx_seq_one_letter_code
_entity_poly.pdbx_strand_id
1 'polypeptide(L)'
;MSDKKTSKDAERDLLAPVSFDEFKKPTYEQWQAEVEKALKGGDFHKKMFTKTYEGITLQPIYTPALHGEKIPKGVYPGAGEFLRGTKASGYIKDSWGVSQYVDDSLPKDANHASLYEIVKGGTIHNIRLDEATRHDQDVQVGASVGVGGTSVSTMDDCKQLIDRFNLKENPLYIETGASAAILLGMLAATVKGAKKQTSDLKGLVGADPIGVWVKDGALHIS
;
A
#
# COMPACT_ATOMS: atom_id res chain seq x y z
N MET A 1 -28.76 -48.25 -16.73
CA MET A 1 -29.37 -46.95 -16.47
C MET A 1 -28.30 -46.07 -15.90
N SER A 2 -27.82 -45.12 -16.69
CA SER A 2 -26.74 -44.22 -16.31
C SER A 2 -27.40 -42.98 -15.74
N ASP A 3 -27.26 -42.74 -14.44
CA ASP A 3 -27.72 -41.49 -13.78
C ASP A 3 -26.92 -40.33 -14.31
N LYS A 4 -27.57 -39.48 -15.09
CA LYS A 4 -27.04 -38.17 -15.45
C LYS A 4 -27.08 -37.30 -14.19
N LYS A 5 -25.91 -37.07 -13.53
CA LYS A 5 -25.76 -35.99 -12.57
C LYS A 5 -26.25 -34.67 -13.20
N THR A 6 -27.15 -34.00 -12.51
CA THR A 6 -27.67 -32.71 -13.00
C THR A 6 -26.59 -31.63 -12.86
N SER A 7 -26.68 -30.56 -13.67
CA SER A 7 -25.70 -29.43 -13.62
C SER A 7 -25.60 -28.80 -12.23
N LYS A 8 -26.66 -28.87 -11.41
CA LYS A 8 -26.68 -28.40 -10.03
C LYS A 8 -25.85 -29.26 -9.07
N ASP A 9 -25.73 -30.55 -9.33
CA ASP A 9 -24.91 -31.44 -8.51
C ASP A 9 -23.43 -31.26 -8.82
N ALA A 10 -23.08 -30.94 -10.08
CA ALA A 10 -21.74 -30.58 -10.48
C ALA A 10 -21.27 -29.22 -9.88
N GLU A 11 -22.19 -28.25 -9.78
CA GLU A 11 -21.92 -26.96 -9.16
C GLU A 11 -21.74 -27.07 -7.63
N ARG A 12 -22.47 -27.96 -6.96
CA ARG A 12 -22.30 -28.27 -5.54
C ARG A 12 -20.96 -28.94 -5.23
N ASP A 13 -20.50 -29.82 -6.10
CA ASP A 13 -19.18 -30.48 -5.94
C ASP A 13 -18.02 -29.49 -6.10
N LEU A 14 -18.19 -28.42 -6.89
CA LEU A 14 -17.19 -27.34 -7.01
C LEU A 14 -17.12 -26.44 -5.77
N LEU A 15 -18.15 -26.44 -4.92
CA LEU A 15 -18.23 -25.64 -3.70
C LEU A 15 -17.97 -26.47 -2.43
N ALA A 16 -17.66 -27.76 -2.56
CA ALA A 16 -17.29 -28.57 -1.42
C ALA A 16 -15.99 -28.04 -0.79
N PRO A 17 -15.94 -27.86 0.53
CA PRO A 17 -14.74 -27.38 1.19
C PRO A 17 -13.59 -28.36 0.93
N VAL A 18 -12.47 -27.82 0.46
CA VAL A 18 -11.25 -28.61 0.29
C VAL A 18 -10.77 -29.07 1.66
N SER A 19 -10.64 -30.40 1.85
CA SER A 19 -10.06 -30.97 3.05
C SER A 19 -8.70 -31.56 2.75
N PHE A 20 -7.79 -31.40 3.70
CA PHE A 20 -6.46 -32.02 3.67
C PHE A 20 -6.32 -33.09 4.75
N ASP A 21 -7.43 -33.61 5.29
CA ASP A 21 -7.44 -34.58 6.39
C ASP A 21 -6.84 -35.94 6.00
N GLU A 22 -6.75 -36.24 4.70
CA GLU A 22 -6.07 -37.41 4.16
C GLU A 22 -4.55 -37.40 4.41
N PHE A 23 -3.96 -36.20 4.60
CA PHE A 23 -2.54 -36.05 4.88
C PHE A 23 -2.27 -36.11 6.37
N LYS A 24 -1.41 -37.05 6.80
CA LYS A 24 -0.96 -37.11 8.19
C LYS A 24 -0.20 -35.82 8.52
N LYS A 25 -0.66 -35.09 9.53
CA LYS A 25 0.02 -33.90 10.02
C LYS A 25 1.27 -34.32 10.78
N PRO A 26 2.49 -33.95 10.35
CA PRO A 26 3.70 -34.27 11.08
C PRO A 26 3.72 -33.53 12.42
N THR A 27 4.33 -34.14 13.44
CA THR A 27 4.61 -33.43 14.71
C THR A 27 5.80 -32.49 14.55
N TYR A 28 5.97 -31.59 15.51
CA TYR A 28 7.12 -30.69 15.52
C TYR A 28 8.45 -31.47 15.61
N GLU A 29 8.48 -32.52 16.43
CA GLU A 29 9.66 -33.37 16.64
C GLU A 29 10.04 -34.11 15.35
N GLN A 30 9.05 -34.61 14.61
CA GLN A 30 9.28 -35.23 13.30
C GLN A 30 9.85 -34.25 12.30
N TRP A 31 9.29 -33.06 12.24
CA TRP A 31 9.80 -31.98 11.40
C TRP A 31 11.22 -31.58 11.80
N GLN A 32 11.49 -31.38 13.10
CA GLN A 32 12.80 -31.03 13.60
C GLN A 32 13.84 -32.09 13.24
N ALA A 33 13.53 -33.36 13.42
CA ALA A 33 14.44 -34.45 13.09
C ALA A 33 14.82 -34.47 11.59
N GLU A 34 13.90 -34.16 10.69
CA GLU A 34 14.20 -34.04 9.26
C GLU A 34 15.08 -32.82 8.95
N VAL A 35 14.83 -31.70 9.63
CA VAL A 35 15.68 -30.50 9.49
C VAL A 35 17.09 -30.78 10.00
N GLU A 36 17.25 -31.42 11.15
CA GLU A 36 18.57 -31.78 11.71
C GLU A 36 19.35 -32.69 10.76
N LYS A 37 18.70 -33.66 10.12
CA LYS A 37 19.32 -34.48 9.05
C LYS A 37 19.79 -33.61 7.88
N ALA A 38 18.95 -32.66 7.45
CA ALA A 38 19.28 -31.74 6.35
C ALA A 38 20.44 -30.81 6.69
N LEU A 39 20.58 -30.43 7.96
CA LEU A 39 21.67 -29.60 8.46
C LEU A 39 23.04 -30.31 8.56
N LYS A 40 23.08 -31.65 8.37
CA LYS A 40 24.32 -32.45 8.32
C LYS A 40 25.28 -32.17 9.51
N GLY A 41 24.72 -32.12 10.72
CA GLY A 41 25.50 -31.85 11.95
C GLY A 41 25.65 -30.36 12.28
N GLY A 42 25.03 -29.47 11.54
CA GLY A 42 24.93 -28.05 11.93
C GLY A 42 24.03 -27.86 13.15
N ASP A 43 24.39 -26.94 14.03
CA ASP A 43 23.59 -26.59 15.20
C ASP A 43 22.20 -26.05 14.80
N PHE A 44 21.16 -26.75 15.24
CA PHE A 44 19.77 -26.43 14.89
C PHE A 44 19.37 -25.03 15.37
N HIS A 45 19.67 -24.69 16.64
CA HIS A 45 19.29 -23.38 17.17
C HIS A 45 20.01 -22.23 16.46
N LYS A 46 21.31 -22.38 16.21
CA LYS A 46 22.11 -21.36 15.54
C LYS A 46 21.68 -21.13 14.08
N LYS A 47 21.19 -22.17 13.40
CA LYS A 47 20.83 -22.09 11.98
C LYS A 47 19.37 -21.72 11.74
N MET A 48 18.47 -22.13 12.64
CA MET A 48 17.04 -22.03 12.44
C MET A 48 16.36 -20.89 13.22
N PHE A 49 16.99 -20.41 14.30
CA PHE A 49 16.45 -19.29 15.07
C PHE A 49 17.13 -17.99 14.66
N THR A 50 16.34 -16.94 14.55
CA THR A 50 16.85 -15.61 14.18
C THR A 50 16.61 -14.63 15.33
N LYS A 51 17.68 -14.04 15.83
CA LYS A 51 17.58 -12.90 16.77
C LYS A 51 17.44 -11.61 15.98
N THR A 52 16.38 -10.84 16.26
CA THR A 52 16.23 -9.50 15.71
C THR A 52 16.97 -8.47 16.55
N TYR A 53 17.19 -7.28 15.99
CA TYR A 53 17.83 -6.17 16.72
C TYR A 53 16.98 -5.65 17.90
N GLU A 54 15.65 -5.89 17.85
CA GLU A 54 14.71 -5.56 18.94
C GLU A 54 14.77 -6.56 20.11
N GLY A 55 15.64 -7.58 20.03
CA GLY A 55 15.77 -8.60 21.07
C GLY A 55 14.76 -9.74 20.99
N ILE A 56 13.97 -9.80 19.91
CA ILE A 56 12.98 -10.86 19.67
C ILE A 56 13.70 -12.05 19.01
N THR A 57 13.47 -13.26 19.54
CA THR A 57 13.95 -14.48 18.88
C THR A 57 12.83 -15.08 18.05
N LEU A 58 12.98 -15.04 16.73
CA LEU A 58 12.07 -15.69 15.80
C LEU A 58 12.34 -17.19 15.76
N GLN A 59 11.27 -17.97 15.90
CA GLN A 59 11.31 -19.42 15.74
C GLN A 59 11.19 -19.82 14.28
N PRO A 60 11.72 -20.98 13.88
CA PRO A 60 11.67 -21.42 12.49
C PRO A 60 10.27 -21.74 11.98
N ILE A 61 9.36 -22.12 12.88
CA ILE A 61 7.97 -22.43 12.54
C ILE A 61 7.05 -22.09 13.72
N TYR A 62 5.86 -21.60 13.40
CA TYR A 62 4.80 -21.34 14.36
C TYR A 62 3.59 -22.18 14.01
N THR A 63 3.11 -22.99 14.94
CA THR A 63 1.94 -23.84 14.76
C THR A 63 0.92 -23.61 15.88
N PRO A 64 -0.38 -23.85 15.62
CA PRO A 64 -1.40 -23.76 16.66
C PRO A 64 -1.16 -24.73 17.83
N ALA A 65 -0.53 -25.86 17.58
CA ALA A 65 -0.21 -26.85 18.61
C ALA A 65 0.84 -26.34 19.62
N LEU A 66 1.85 -25.62 19.14
CA LEU A 66 2.95 -25.08 19.97
C LEU A 66 2.66 -23.70 20.54
N HIS A 67 1.86 -22.91 19.84
CA HIS A 67 1.69 -21.49 20.11
C HIS A 67 0.23 -21.06 20.24
N GLY A 68 -0.70 -22.02 20.31
CA GLY A 68 -2.14 -21.78 20.25
C GLY A 68 -2.69 -20.83 21.31
N GLU A 69 -2.05 -20.74 22.47
CA GLU A 69 -2.40 -19.77 23.52
C GLU A 69 -1.96 -18.34 23.17
N LYS A 70 -0.89 -18.19 22.37
CA LYS A 70 -0.31 -16.89 21.98
C LYS A 70 -0.85 -16.41 20.64
N ILE A 71 -1.46 -17.28 19.85
CA ILE A 71 -2.06 -16.93 18.57
C ILE A 71 -3.54 -16.65 18.80
N PRO A 72 -4.04 -15.43 18.58
CA PRO A 72 -5.46 -15.12 18.74
C PRO A 72 -6.31 -16.06 17.89
N LYS A 73 -7.23 -16.80 18.53
CA LYS A 73 -8.12 -17.74 17.82
C LYS A 73 -9.14 -16.96 16.99
N GLY A 74 -9.35 -17.39 15.74
CA GLY A 74 -10.38 -16.83 14.87
C GLY A 74 -10.04 -15.48 14.24
N VAL A 75 -8.79 -15.00 14.35
CA VAL A 75 -8.36 -13.80 13.65
C VAL A 75 -7.97 -14.15 12.22
N TYR A 76 -8.85 -13.81 11.30
CA TYR A 76 -8.59 -13.95 9.86
C TYR A 76 -8.19 -12.59 9.26
N PRO A 77 -7.44 -12.56 8.14
CA PRO A 77 -7.20 -11.33 7.43
C PRO A 77 -8.52 -10.62 7.08
N GLY A 78 -8.57 -9.31 7.26
CA GLY A 78 -9.76 -8.50 7.01
C GLY A 78 -10.85 -8.56 8.11
N ALA A 79 -10.57 -9.18 9.25
CA ALA A 79 -11.55 -9.32 10.34
C ALA A 79 -10.94 -8.96 11.71
N GLY A 80 -11.82 -8.69 12.68
CA GLY A 80 -11.45 -8.35 14.05
C GLY A 80 -10.61 -7.08 14.16
N GLU A 81 -9.54 -7.15 14.92
CA GLU A 81 -8.61 -6.04 15.16
C GLU A 81 -7.61 -5.82 14.02
N PHE A 82 -7.82 -6.44 12.87
CA PHE A 82 -6.95 -6.36 11.68
C PHE A 82 -5.48 -6.74 11.92
N LEU A 83 -5.20 -7.56 12.90
CA LEU A 83 -3.83 -8.04 13.22
C LEU A 83 -3.14 -8.74 12.03
N ARG A 84 -3.94 -9.28 11.09
CA ARG A 84 -3.46 -9.94 9.87
C ARG A 84 -3.76 -9.14 8.60
N GLY A 85 -3.95 -7.83 8.72
CA GLY A 85 -4.25 -6.93 7.62
C GLY A 85 -5.73 -6.68 7.40
N THR A 86 -6.04 -5.63 6.66
CA THR A 86 -7.40 -5.12 6.45
C THR A 86 -8.16 -5.80 5.32
N LYS A 87 -7.48 -6.62 4.50
CA LYS A 87 -8.07 -7.29 3.34
C LYS A 87 -8.10 -8.80 3.54
N ALA A 88 -9.25 -9.44 3.38
CA ALA A 88 -9.41 -10.88 3.51
C ALA A 88 -8.52 -11.66 2.50
N SER A 89 -8.38 -11.17 1.27
CA SER A 89 -7.51 -11.76 0.23
C SER A 89 -6.02 -11.43 0.43
N GLY A 90 -5.66 -10.57 1.38
CA GLY A 90 -4.29 -10.07 1.53
C GLY A 90 -3.81 -9.40 0.24
N TYR A 91 -2.66 -9.82 -0.25
CA TYR A 91 -2.05 -9.34 -1.50
C TYR A 91 -2.16 -10.36 -2.66
N ILE A 92 -2.99 -11.39 -2.53
CA ILE A 92 -3.15 -12.44 -3.56
C ILE A 92 -3.85 -11.86 -4.78
N LYS A 93 -4.92 -11.09 -4.57
CA LYS A 93 -5.71 -10.48 -5.64
C LYS A 93 -5.19 -9.10 -6.03
N ASP A 94 -4.89 -8.29 -5.03
CA ASP A 94 -4.38 -6.93 -5.20
C ASP A 94 -3.00 -6.85 -4.58
N SER A 95 -1.95 -6.75 -5.38
CA SER A 95 -0.58 -6.57 -4.90
C SER A 95 -0.43 -5.24 -4.14
N TRP A 96 0.69 -5.07 -3.45
CA TRP A 96 1.03 -3.76 -2.90
C TRP A 96 1.19 -2.72 -4.00
N GLY A 97 0.98 -1.46 -3.66
CA GLY A 97 1.21 -0.35 -4.58
C GLY A 97 2.71 -0.12 -4.81
N VAL A 98 3.09 0.06 -6.07
CA VAL A 98 4.45 0.44 -6.47
C VAL A 98 4.42 1.90 -6.87
N SER A 99 5.21 2.73 -6.20
CA SER A 99 5.26 4.16 -6.48
C SER A 99 6.68 4.67 -6.50
N GLN A 100 6.99 5.47 -7.51
CA GLN A 100 8.19 6.29 -7.60
C GLN A 100 7.84 7.71 -7.17
N TYR A 101 8.70 8.29 -6.37
CA TYR A 101 8.55 9.68 -5.94
C TYR A 101 8.94 10.63 -7.06
N VAL A 102 8.02 11.55 -7.41
CA VAL A 102 8.20 12.54 -8.46
C VAL A 102 8.23 13.93 -7.82
N ASP A 103 9.29 14.69 -8.07
CA ASP A 103 9.55 16.01 -7.50
C ASP A 103 10.02 17.03 -8.54
N ASP A 104 9.71 16.80 -9.82
CA ASP A 104 9.95 17.75 -10.89
C ASP A 104 9.26 19.10 -10.60
N SER A 105 9.96 20.21 -10.84
CA SER A 105 9.51 21.54 -10.45
C SER A 105 8.24 22.01 -11.17
N LEU A 106 8.08 21.65 -12.44
CA LEU A 106 6.95 22.06 -13.27
C LEU A 106 5.85 20.99 -13.33
N PRO A 107 4.57 21.35 -13.24
CA PRO A 107 3.45 20.41 -13.29
C PRO A 107 3.45 19.51 -14.53
N LYS A 108 3.82 20.06 -15.68
CA LYS A 108 3.91 19.31 -16.92
C LYS A 108 5.01 18.23 -16.90
N ASP A 109 6.16 18.57 -16.33
CA ASP A 109 7.29 17.64 -16.26
C ASP A 109 7.02 16.55 -15.23
N ALA A 110 6.46 16.91 -14.08
CA ALA A 110 6.00 15.96 -13.09
C ALA A 110 4.91 15.02 -13.63
N ASN A 111 3.99 15.52 -14.46
CA ASN A 111 3.02 14.70 -15.17
C ASN A 111 3.70 13.68 -16.08
N HIS A 112 4.66 14.13 -16.92
CA HIS A 112 5.38 13.24 -17.83
C HIS A 112 6.18 12.18 -17.07
N ALA A 113 6.91 12.56 -16.03
CA ALA A 113 7.67 11.64 -15.20
C ALA A 113 6.74 10.60 -14.56
N SER A 114 5.63 11.04 -13.97
CA SER A 114 4.68 10.15 -13.32
C SER A 114 3.99 9.17 -14.29
N LEU A 115 3.62 9.63 -15.49
CA LEU A 115 3.08 8.75 -16.54
C LEU A 115 4.12 7.74 -17.03
N TYR A 116 5.38 8.14 -17.13
CA TYR A 116 6.47 7.24 -17.49
C TYR A 116 6.66 6.13 -16.44
N GLU A 117 6.61 6.49 -15.16
CA GLU A 117 6.71 5.51 -14.06
C GLU A 117 5.56 4.49 -14.10
N ILE A 118 4.33 4.92 -14.39
CA ILE A 118 3.20 4.00 -14.56
C ILE A 118 3.46 3.03 -15.72
N VAL A 119 3.96 3.51 -16.86
CA VAL A 119 4.30 2.65 -18.01
C VAL A 119 5.41 1.64 -17.66
N LYS A 120 6.30 1.99 -16.72
CA LYS A 120 7.40 1.12 -16.26
C LYS A 120 7.00 0.15 -15.13
N GLY A 121 5.74 0.13 -14.72
CA GLY A 121 5.22 -0.82 -13.73
C GLY A 121 4.86 -0.19 -12.39
N GLY A 122 4.96 1.11 -12.27
CA GLY A 122 4.35 1.87 -11.17
C GLY A 122 2.83 1.69 -11.18
N THR A 123 2.22 1.76 -10.00
CA THR A 123 0.75 1.63 -9.87
C THR A 123 0.12 2.83 -9.17
N ILE A 124 0.95 3.72 -8.63
CA ILE A 124 0.53 4.92 -7.89
C ILE A 124 1.26 6.14 -8.44
N HIS A 125 0.52 7.20 -8.73
CA HIS A 125 1.09 8.52 -8.95
C HIS A 125 1.51 9.12 -7.61
N ASN A 126 2.79 9.30 -7.37
CA ASN A 126 3.31 9.81 -6.09
C ASN A 126 4.08 11.11 -6.32
N ILE A 127 3.46 12.21 -5.98
CA ILE A 127 3.95 13.56 -6.32
C ILE A 127 4.21 14.36 -5.05
N ARG A 128 5.38 14.93 -4.98
CA ARG A 128 5.73 15.93 -3.96
C ARG A 128 5.51 17.33 -4.52
N LEU A 129 4.84 18.14 -3.73
CA LEU A 129 4.71 19.57 -4.03
C LEU A 129 5.92 20.33 -3.49
N ASP A 130 6.19 21.47 -4.09
CA ASP A 130 7.26 22.37 -3.66
C ASP A 130 6.98 22.98 -2.28
N GLU A 131 7.99 23.59 -1.73
CA GLU A 131 7.94 24.14 -0.39
C GLU A 131 6.90 25.26 -0.28
N ALA A 132 6.82 26.15 -1.27
CA ALA A 132 5.86 27.24 -1.29
C ALA A 132 4.41 26.72 -1.29
N THR A 133 4.09 25.76 -2.16
CA THR A 133 2.76 25.14 -2.21
C THR A 133 2.41 24.44 -0.91
N ARG A 134 3.35 23.70 -0.31
CA ARG A 134 3.10 22.97 0.96
C ARG A 134 2.91 23.92 2.16
N HIS A 135 3.41 25.14 2.09
CA HIS A 135 3.26 26.15 3.13
C HIS A 135 2.09 27.11 2.88
N ASP A 136 1.22 26.82 1.92
CA ASP A 136 0.08 27.66 1.55
C ASP A 136 0.49 29.08 1.15
N GLN A 137 1.62 29.18 0.43
CA GLN A 137 2.18 30.44 -0.03
C GLN A 137 1.91 30.63 -1.53
N ASP A 138 1.45 31.80 -1.89
CA ASP A 138 1.35 32.20 -3.30
C ASP A 138 2.73 32.32 -3.93
N VAL A 139 2.81 31.94 -5.20
CA VAL A 139 4.01 32.09 -6.01
C VAL A 139 4.33 33.59 -6.19
N GLN A 140 5.42 34.01 -5.60
CA GLN A 140 5.97 35.36 -5.79
C GLN A 140 7.22 35.29 -6.67
N VAL A 141 7.44 36.31 -7.48
CA VAL A 141 8.68 36.45 -8.27
C VAL A 141 9.89 36.42 -7.35
N GLY A 142 10.78 35.47 -7.54
CA GLY A 142 11.95 35.24 -6.68
C GLY A 142 11.74 34.33 -5.49
N ALA A 143 10.54 33.78 -5.30
CA ALA A 143 10.28 32.75 -4.30
C ALA A 143 10.87 31.38 -4.70
N SER A 144 10.90 30.44 -3.76
CA SER A 144 11.40 29.09 -3.93
C SER A 144 10.46 28.19 -4.78
N VAL A 145 10.04 28.72 -5.95
CA VAL A 145 9.14 28.01 -6.87
C VAL A 145 9.83 26.77 -7.41
N GLY A 146 9.21 25.64 -7.24
CA GLY A 146 9.76 24.35 -7.69
C GLY A 146 10.89 23.81 -6.82
N VAL A 147 11.21 24.44 -5.70
CA VAL A 147 12.23 23.93 -4.77
C VAL A 147 11.65 22.78 -3.97
N GLY A 148 12.26 21.60 -4.13
CA GLY A 148 11.90 20.39 -3.41
C GLY A 148 10.56 19.79 -3.83
N GLY A 149 10.08 20.09 -5.03
CA GLY A 149 8.87 19.48 -5.59
C GLY A 149 8.18 20.29 -6.65
N THR A 150 6.98 19.86 -7.02
CA THR A 150 6.17 20.46 -8.09
C THR A 150 5.39 21.67 -7.58
N SER A 151 5.51 22.81 -8.26
CA SER A 151 4.74 24.00 -7.96
C SER A 151 3.33 23.91 -8.54
N VAL A 152 2.31 24.05 -7.70
CA VAL A 152 0.88 24.01 -8.11
C VAL A 152 0.15 25.16 -7.42
N SER A 153 0.03 26.29 -8.13
CA SER A 153 -0.59 27.51 -7.59
C SER A 153 -1.91 27.84 -8.27
N THR A 154 -2.16 27.31 -9.46
CA THR A 154 -3.34 27.63 -10.26
C THR A 154 -4.11 26.38 -10.67
N MET A 155 -5.37 26.58 -11.06
CA MET A 155 -6.19 25.51 -11.67
C MET A 155 -5.57 24.92 -12.94
N ASP A 156 -4.81 25.73 -13.69
CA ASP A 156 -4.16 25.26 -14.90
C ASP A 156 -2.93 24.40 -14.58
N ASP A 157 -2.19 24.69 -13.52
CA ASP A 157 -1.13 23.82 -13.01
C ASP A 157 -1.71 22.46 -12.59
N CYS A 158 -2.82 22.47 -11.84
CA CYS A 158 -3.49 21.26 -11.42
C CYS A 158 -3.99 20.44 -12.63
N LYS A 159 -4.53 21.08 -13.67
CA LYS A 159 -4.92 20.39 -14.92
C LYS A 159 -3.72 19.76 -15.63
N GLN A 160 -2.62 20.51 -15.75
CA GLN A 160 -1.40 20.00 -16.37
C GLN A 160 -0.84 18.81 -15.60
N LEU A 161 -0.83 18.89 -14.26
CA LEU A 161 -0.30 17.85 -13.39
C LEU A 161 -1.03 16.51 -13.56
N ILE A 162 -2.36 16.53 -13.60
CA ILE A 162 -3.15 15.28 -13.68
C ILE A 162 -3.65 14.96 -15.08
N ASP A 163 -3.14 15.63 -16.11
CA ASP A 163 -3.53 15.34 -17.49
C ASP A 163 -3.28 13.89 -17.84
N ARG A 164 -4.27 13.25 -18.45
CA ARG A 164 -4.27 11.81 -18.84
C ARG A 164 -4.07 10.81 -17.70
N PHE A 165 -4.07 11.20 -16.43
CA PHE A 165 -4.04 10.23 -15.35
C PHE A 165 -5.32 9.39 -15.33
N ASN A 166 -5.14 8.07 -15.21
CA ASN A 166 -6.25 7.14 -14.97
C ASN A 166 -6.46 6.97 -13.46
N LEU A 167 -7.06 7.99 -12.82
CA LEU A 167 -7.25 8.05 -11.37
C LEU A 167 -8.14 6.93 -10.81
N LYS A 168 -8.89 6.24 -11.68
CA LYS A 168 -9.69 5.08 -11.28
C LYS A 168 -8.83 3.85 -10.99
N GLU A 169 -7.78 3.65 -11.78
CA GLU A 169 -6.87 2.50 -11.68
C GLU A 169 -5.60 2.83 -10.88
N ASN A 170 -5.07 4.03 -11.08
CA ASN A 170 -3.82 4.48 -10.45
C ASN A 170 -4.13 5.57 -9.43
N PRO A 171 -4.13 5.26 -8.12
CA PRO A 171 -4.34 6.24 -7.07
C PRO A 171 -3.30 7.37 -7.12
N LEU A 172 -3.71 8.55 -6.64
CA LEU A 172 -2.85 9.72 -6.54
C LEU A 172 -2.45 9.97 -5.09
N TYR A 173 -1.16 9.96 -4.81
CA TYR A 173 -0.59 10.32 -3.52
C TYR A 173 0.11 11.65 -3.68
N ILE A 174 -0.36 12.66 -2.93
CA ILE A 174 0.24 14.01 -2.91
C ILE A 174 0.47 14.42 -1.48
N GLU A 175 1.72 14.77 -1.19
CA GLU A 175 2.11 15.37 0.09
C GLU A 175 1.92 16.90 0.00
N THR A 176 0.88 17.41 0.64
CA THR A 176 0.37 18.77 0.43
C THR A 176 0.66 19.74 1.56
N GLY A 177 1.01 19.24 2.74
CA GLY A 177 1.18 20.14 3.91
C GLY A 177 -0.08 20.96 4.21
N ALA A 178 0.07 22.23 4.46
CA ALA A 178 -1.03 23.14 4.84
C ALA A 178 -2.07 23.35 3.72
N SER A 179 -1.68 23.21 2.44
CA SER A 179 -2.56 23.44 1.29
C SER A 179 -3.52 22.30 0.95
N ALA A 180 -3.63 21.27 1.81
CA ALA A 180 -4.41 20.06 1.52
C ALA A 180 -5.85 20.31 1.11
N ALA A 181 -6.56 21.17 1.81
CA ALA A 181 -7.98 21.45 1.53
C ALA A 181 -8.15 22.18 0.17
N ILE A 182 -7.29 23.13 -0.10
CA ILE A 182 -7.30 23.90 -1.35
C ILE A 182 -7.00 22.99 -2.53
N LEU A 183 -5.96 22.19 -2.44
CA LEU A 183 -5.57 21.24 -3.48
C LEU A 183 -6.62 20.17 -3.73
N LEU A 184 -7.25 19.65 -2.68
CA LEU A 184 -8.36 18.70 -2.85
C LEU A 184 -9.52 19.37 -3.62
N GLY A 185 -9.84 20.63 -3.31
CA GLY A 185 -10.83 21.41 -4.06
C GLY A 185 -10.45 21.58 -5.54
N MET A 186 -9.19 21.93 -5.82
CA MET A 186 -8.65 22.09 -7.18
C MET A 186 -8.69 20.77 -7.96
N LEU A 187 -8.28 19.67 -7.35
CA LEU A 187 -8.37 18.33 -7.94
C LEU A 187 -9.80 17.95 -8.27
N ALA A 188 -10.72 18.12 -7.32
CA ALA A 188 -12.13 17.81 -7.53
C ALA A 188 -12.74 18.68 -8.65
N ALA A 189 -12.42 19.96 -8.70
CA ALA A 189 -12.87 20.87 -9.76
C ALA A 189 -12.29 20.49 -11.13
N THR A 190 -11.02 20.11 -11.18
CA THR A 190 -10.35 19.66 -12.42
C THR A 190 -10.99 18.38 -12.96
N VAL A 191 -11.23 17.40 -12.08
CA VAL A 191 -11.89 16.13 -12.46
C VAL A 191 -13.30 16.35 -12.98
N LYS A 192 -14.09 17.20 -12.31
CA LYS A 192 -15.43 17.60 -12.77
C LYS A 192 -15.39 18.34 -14.10
N GLY A 193 -14.45 19.29 -14.26
CA GLY A 193 -14.26 20.03 -15.51
C GLY A 193 -13.93 19.14 -16.70
N ALA A 194 -13.20 18.04 -16.45
CA ALA A 194 -12.93 17.00 -17.44
C ALA A 194 -14.09 16.00 -17.65
N LYS A 195 -15.29 16.27 -17.07
CA LYS A 195 -16.48 15.41 -17.12
C LYS A 195 -16.26 14.00 -16.58
N LYS A 196 -15.30 13.83 -15.68
CA LYS A 196 -15.03 12.57 -14.95
C LYS A 196 -15.76 12.58 -13.59
N GLN A 197 -15.90 11.41 -12.99
CA GLN A 197 -16.52 11.28 -11.67
C GLN A 197 -15.49 11.58 -10.57
N THR A 198 -15.85 12.41 -9.60
CA THR A 198 -14.97 12.67 -8.43
C THR A 198 -14.76 11.42 -7.57
N SER A 199 -15.67 10.44 -7.63
CA SER A 199 -15.51 9.14 -7.01
C SER A 199 -14.36 8.29 -7.58
N ASP A 200 -13.85 8.64 -8.75
CA ASP A 200 -12.66 8.00 -9.34
C ASP A 200 -11.35 8.53 -8.72
N LEU A 201 -11.39 9.66 -8.04
CA LEU A 201 -10.24 10.21 -7.32
C LEU A 201 -9.98 9.37 -6.06
N LYS A 202 -8.95 8.57 -6.11
CA LYS A 202 -8.50 7.69 -5.03
C LYS A 202 -7.09 8.05 -4.63
N GLY A 203 -6.73 7.79 -3.38
CA GLY A 203 -5.37 7.97 -2.91
C GLY A 203 -5.26 8.74 -1.62
N LEU A 204 -4.26 9.58 -1.51
CA LEU A 204 -3.92 10.38 -0.34
C LEU A 204 -3.63 11.83 -0.74
N VAL A 205 -4.31 12.76 -0.10
CA VAL A 205 -3.93 14.17 -0.03
C VAL A 205 -3.44 14.38 1.39
N GLY A 206 -2.11 14.33 1.57
CA GLY A 206 -1.47 14.24 2.88
C GLY A 206 -1.23 15.61 3.51
N ALA A 207 -1.94 15.87 4.61
CA ALA A 207 -1.60 16.95 5.53
C ALA A 207 -1.11 16.32 6.83
N ASP A 208 0.13 16.59 7.21
CA ASP A 208 0.70 16.09 8.47
C ASP A 208 1.24 17.26 9.30
N PRO A 209 0.36 18.02 9.99
CA PRO A 209 0.78 19.15 10.79
C PRO A 209 1.66 18.73 11.98
N ILE A 210 1.47 17.54 12.51
CA ILE A 210 2.28 17.03 13.63
C ILE A 210 3.70 16.70 13.14
N GLY A 211 3.83 16.01 12.01
CA GLY A 211 5.12 15.69 11.41
C GLY A 211 5.88 16.93 10.99
N VAL A 212 5.20 17.91 10.40
CA VAL A 212 5.77 19.23 10.07
C VAL A 212 6.28 19.94 11.33
N TRP A 213 5.48 19.97 12.38
CA TRP A 213 5.89 20.59 13.66
C TRP A 213 7.11 19.91 14.27
N VAL A 214 7.13 18.60 14.28
CA VAL A 214 8.28 17.84 14.82
C VAL A 214 9.55 18.05 13.99
N LYS A 215 9.40 18.13 12.66
CA LYS A 215 10.52 18.30 11.72
C LYS A 215 11.04 19.72 11.70
N ASP A 216 10.15 20.70 11.57
CA ASP A 216 10.50 22.07 11.26
C ASP A 216 10.42 23.01 12.49
N GLY A 217 9.89 22.53 13.62
CA GLY A 217 9.70 23.30 14.86
C GLY A 217 8.60 24.37 14.77
N ALA A 218 7.86 24.41 13.66
CA ALA A 218 6.80 25.39 13.40
C ALA A 218 5.61 24.75 12.69
N LEU A 219 4.41 25.31 12.92
CA LEU A 219 3.21 24.96 12.17
C LEU A 219 3.01 26.01 11.08
N HIS A 220 2.98 25.61 9.83
CA HIS A 220 2.63 26.45 8.70
C HIS A 220 1.12 26.37 8.45
N ILE A 221 0.33 26.86 9.39
CA ILE A 221 -1.12 27.01 9.32
C ILE A 221 -1.45 28.48 9.53
N SER A 222 -2.17 29.03 8.55
CA SER A 222 -2.74 30.39 8.64
C SER A 222 -3.98 30.41 9.53
#